data_e9716feac47aa641da1194c001c52193
#
_entry.id   e9716feac47aa641da1194c001c52193
#
_cell.length_a   1.000
_cell.length_b   1.000
_cell.length_c   1.000
_cell.angle_alpha   90.00
_cell.angle_beta   90.00
_cell.angle_gamma   90.00
#
_symmetry.space_group_name_H-M   'P 1'
#
loop_
_entity.id
_entity.type
_entity.pdbx_description
1 polymer ?
#
loop_
_entity_poly.entity_id
_entity_poly.type
_entity_poly.pdbx_seq_one_letter_code
_entity_poly.pdbx_strand_id
1 'polypeptide(L)'
;FVQPVRRLGTSDAQARQSRQCQVLTGACCCGGLERYRHLDIPKFFRGDAAFANPALYRLLEKEGYRYVIRLKANAVLEREIEHLLTRPIGRPSHRPKVFFQSFQYQAKSWQHSRRVVAKVQWHAGELFPRVGFMVTNLNKHSKNVMKFYPGRGTAEQWIKEGKNAVKWTKLSCRTFKDNQTRLQLFALAYNVANFLRRMALP
;
A
#
# COMPACT_ATOMS: atom_id res chain seq x y z
N PHE A 1 -1.12 -3.80 13.06
CA PHE A 1 -0.53 -3.79 11.70
C PHE A 1 0.97 -4.10 11.84
N VAL A 2 1.33 -5.38 11.73
CA VAL A 2 2.73 -5.81 11.66
C VAL A 2 3.08 -6.00 10.20
N GLN A 3 3.76 -5.03 9.59
CA GLN A 3 4.40 -5.23 8.29
C GLN A 3 5.82 -5.79 8.50
N PRO A 4 6.27 -6.75 7.68
CA PRO A 4 7.62 -7.29 7.78
C PRO A 4 8.66 -6.28 7.32
N VAL A 5 9.75 -6.21 8.07
CA VAL A 5 10.93 -5.37 7.79
C VAL A 5 11.66 -5.89 6.55
N ARG A 6 11.84 -5.04 5.53
CA ARG A 6 12.66 -5.33 4.33
C ARG A 6 14.14 -5.16 4.63
N ARG A 7 14.96 -6.14 4.23
CA ARG A 7 16.42 -5.97 4.03
C ARG A 7 16.70 -5.44 2.62
N LEU A 8 17.60 -4.48 2.51
CA LEU A 8 18.17 -4.00 1.24
C LEU A 8 19.34 -4.89 0.82
N GLY A 9 19.33 -5.41 -0.39
CA GLY A 9 20.42 -6.19 -0.99
C GLY A 9 20.25 -6.36 -2.51
N THR A 10 21.35 -6.37 -3.20
CA THR A 10 21.67 -6.30 -4.63
C THR A 10 20.84 -7.15 -5.62
N SER A 11 20.97 -6.91 -6.92
CA SER A 11 20.11 -7.30 -8.05
C SER A 11 19.72 -8.80 -8.17
N ASP A 12 20.59 -9.76 -7.81
CA ASP A 12 20.23 -11.19 -7.76
C ASP A 12 19.35 -11.55 -6.55
N ALA A 13 19.42 -10.76 -5.49
CA ALA A 13 18.50 -10.84 -4.37
C ALA A 13 17.09 -10.40 -4.77
N GLN A 14 16.93 -9.51 -5.74
CA GLN A 14 15.62 -9.02 -6.20
C GLN A 14 14.79 -10.10 -6.90
N ALA A 15 15.41 -10.95 -7.73
CA ALA A 15 14.71 -12.06 -8.40
C ALA A 15 14.37 -13.20 -7.43
N ARG A 16 15.23 -13.49 -6.45
CA ARG A 16 14.96 -14.43 -5.35
C ARG A 16 13.96 -13.84 -4.35
N GLN A 17 14.04 -12.54 -4.09
CA GLN A 17 13.14 -11.79 -3.21
C GLN A 17 11.73 -11.67 -3.80
N SER A 18 11.55 -11.61 -5.13
CA SER A 18 10.23 -11.66 -5.76
C SER A 18 9.52 -13.01 -5.55
N ARG A 19 10.25 -14.12 -5.62
CA ARG A 19 9.71 -15.48 -5.35
C ARG A 19 9.45 -15.71 -3.86
N GLN A 20 10.35 -15.29 -2.98
CA GLN A 20 10.14 -15.36 -1.53
C GLN A 20 9.06 -14.38 -1.05
N CYS A 21 8.92 -13.21 -1.69
CA CYS A 21 7.85 -12.27 -1.39
C CYS A 21 6.47 -12.82 -1.83
N GLN A 22 6.39 -13.64 -2.87
CA GLN A 22 5.14 -14.32 -3.25
C GLN A 22 4.71 -15.35 -2.20
N VAL A 23 5.64 -16.11 -1.65
CA VAL A 23 5.37 -17.09 -0.58
C VAL A 23 5.13 -16.39 0.77
N LEU A 24 5.96 -15.39 1.10
CA LEU A 24 5.83 -14.61 2.34
C LEU A 24 4.62 -13.68 2.35
N THR A 25 4.17 -13.18 1.19
CA THR A 25 2.97 -12.33 1.10
C THR A 25 1.72 -13.14 1.42
N GLY A 26 1.65 -14.39 0.96
CA GLY A 26 0.58 -15.32 1.35
C GLY A 26 0.62 -15.65 2.84
N ALA A 27 1.73 -16.13 3.36
CA ALA A 27 1.86 -16.56 4.76
C ALA A 27 1.75 -15.38 5.76
N CYS A 28 2.33 -14.23 5.46
CA CYS A 28 2.29 -13.07 6.36
C CYS A 28 0.91 -12.39 6.38
N CYS A 29 0.19 -12.38 5.25
CA CYS A 29 -1.18 -11.89 5.22
C CYS A 29 -2.14 -12.87 5.88
N CYS A 30 -1.98 -14.20 5.70
CA CYS A 30 -2.85 -15.20 6.30
C CYS A 30 -2.92 -15.09 7.81
N GLY A 31 -1.79 -15.00 8.51
CA GLY A 31 -1.79 -14.85 9.98
C GLY A 31 -2.46 -13.57 10.48
N GLY A 32 -2.36 -12.46 9.73
CA GLY A 32 -3.08 -11.23 10.03
C GLY A 32 -4.58 -11.32 9.76
N LEU A 33 -4.98 -12.00 8.67
CA LEU A 33 -6.38 -12.16 8.28
C LEU A 33 -7.12 -13.14 9.21
N GLU A 34 -6.47 -14.23 9.62
CA GLU A 34 -7.04 -15.22 10.54
C GLU A 34 -7.40 -14.61 11.89
N ARG A 35 -6.57 -13.73 12.41
CA ARG A 35 -6.81 -13.06 13.71
C ARG A 35 -8.12 -12.28 13.75
N TYR A 36 -8.59 -11.75 12.61
CA TYR A 36 -9.80 -10.93 12.52
C TYR A 36 -10.97 -11.66 11.85
N ARG A 37 -10.82 -12.96 11.50
CA ARG A 37 -11.83 -13.72 10.76
C ARG A 37 -13.15 -13.79 11.50
N HIS A 38 -13.11 -14.04 12.80
CA HIS A 38 -14.29 -14.23 13.67
C HIS A 38 -14.93 -12.93 14.18
N LEU A 39 -14.33 -11.77 13.85
CA LEU A 39 -14.90 -10.50 14.25
C LEU A 39 -15.85 -9.98 13.16
N ASP A 40 -17.07 -9.64 13.57
CA ASP A 40 -18.07 -8.99 12.70
C ASP A 40 -17.83 -7.48 12.63
N ILE A 41 -16.73 -7.10 12.01
CA ILE A 41 -16.34 -5.70 11.79
C ILE A 41 -16.03 -5.47 10.31
N PRO A 42 -16.24 -4.26 9.79
CA PRO A 42 -15.83 -3.91 8.44
C PRO A 42 -14.31 -4.03 8.28
N LYS A 43 -13.87 -4.96 7.43
CA LYS A 43 -12.45 -5.26 7.20
C LYS A 43 -11.94 -4.56 5.95
N PHE A 44 -10.85 -3.83 6.08
CA PHE A 44 -10.27 -3.08 4.97
C PHE A 44 -8.78 -3.43 4.79
N PHE A 45 -8.38 -3.62 3.55
CA PHE A 45 -6.99 -3.85 3.17
C PHE A 45 -6.48 -2.75 2.25
N ARG A 46 -5.30 -2.23 2.54
CA ARG A 46 -4.57 -1.26 1.70
C ARG A 46 -3.18 -1.78 1.40
N GLY A 47 -2.85 -1.91 0.14
CA GLY A 47 -1.56 -2.45 -0.28
C GLY A 47 -0.88 -1.61 -1.35
N ASP A 48 0.45 -1.70 -1.41
CA ASP A 48 1.22 -1.16 -2.52
C ASP A 48 1.22 -2.13 -3.71
N ALA A 49 1.93 -1.80 -4.78
CA ALA A 49 1.98 -2.61 -5.98
C ALA A 49 2.66 -3.98 -5.78
N ALA A 50 3.37 -4.21 -4.68
CA ALA A 50 3.92 -5.52 -4.34
C ALA A 50 2.83 -6.52 -3.93
N PHE A 51 1.68 -6.02 -3.46
CA PHE A 51 0.50 -6.81 -3.11
C PHE A 51 -0.47 -7.02 -4.29
N ALA A 52 -0.14 -6.52 -5.47
CA ALA A 52 -0.96 -6.70 -6.67
C ALA A 52 -0.84 -8.12 -7.22
N ASN A 53 -1.42 -9.08 -6.50
CA ASN A 53 -1.38 -10.51 -6.80
C ASN A 53 -2.80 -11.09 -6.90
N PRO A 54 -3.16 -11.82 -7.98
CA PRO A 54 -4.47 -12.43 -8.15
C PRO A 54 -4.89 -13.38 -7.03
N ALA A 55 -3.94 -14.10 -6.43
CA ALA A 55 -4.20 -14.99 -5.30
C ALA A 55 -4.63 -14.20 -4.05
N LEU A 56 -4.01 -13.05 -3.81
CA LEU A 56 -4.38 -12.18 -2.70
C LEU A 56 -5.76 -11.55 -2.90
N TYR A 57 -6.10 -11.13 -4.12
CA TYR A 57 -7.45 -10.60 -4.40
C TYR A 57 -8.52 -11.61 -4.07
N ARG A 58 -8.36 -12.88 -4.55
CA ARG A 58 -9.30 -13.96 -4.26
C ARG A 58 -9.44 -14.24 -2.77
N LEU A 59 -8.32 -14.25 -2.05
CA LEU A 59 -8.32 -14.44 -0.60
C LEU A 59 -9.07 -13.32 0.11
N LEU A 60 -8.80 -12.07 -0.23
CA LEU A 60 -9.48 -10.90 0.35
C LEU A 60 -10.98 -10.90 0.04
N GLU A 61 -11.35 -11.25 -1.19
CA GLU A 61 -12.74 -11.37 -1.63
C GLU A 61 -13.47 -12.49 -0.88
N LYS A 62 -12.83 -13.67 -0.74
CA LYS A 62 -13.36 -14.81 0.01
C LYS A 62 -13.59 -14.51 1.50
N GLU A 63 -12.66 -13.78 2.12
CA GLU A 63 -12.73 -13.41 3.55
C GLU A 63 -13.54 -12.11 3.80
N GLY A 64 -14.23 -11.58 2.77
CA GLY A 64 -15.10 -10.41 2.91
C GLY A 64 -14.37 -9.09 3.12
N TYR A 65 -13.07 -9.01 2.81
CA TYR A 65 -12.31 -7.77 2.91
C TYR A 65 -12.63 -6.82 1.76
N ARG A 66 -12.76 -5.56 2.09
CA ARG A 66 -12.74 -4.47 1.12
C ARG A 66 -11.31 -3.97 0.95
N TYR A 67 -10.85 -3.79 -0.28
CA TYR A 67 -9.45 -3.47 -0.52
C TYR A 67 -9.25 -2.34 -1.53
N VAL A 68 -8.09 -1.67 -1.39
CA VAL A 68 -7.52 -0.76 -2.38
C VAL A 68 -6.03 -1.06 -2.49
N ILE A 69 -5.61 -1.54 -3.66
CA ILE A 69 -4.24 -1.97 -3.91
C ILE A 69 -3.72 -1.25 -5.14
N ARG A 70 -2.51 -0.68 -5.03
CA ARG A 70 -1.89 0.03 -6.16
C ARG A 70 -1.51 -0.97 -7.25
N LEU A 71 -1.79 -0.61 -8.50
CA LEU A 71 -1.29 -1.31 -9.68
C LEU A 71 -0.09 -0.55 -10.28
N LYS A 72 0.84 -1.30 -10.87
CA LYS A 72 1.85 -0.72 -11.75
C LYS A 72 1.18 -0.29 -13.05
N ALA A 73 1.56 0.86 -13.58
CA ALA A 73 1.13 1.32 -14.90
C ALA A 73 1.59 0.32 -15.97
N ASN A 74 0.77 0.13 -16.98
CA ASN A 74 1.07 -0.60 -18.19
C ASN A 74 0.33 0.01 -19.38
N ALA A 75 0.76 -0.32 -20.60
CA ALA A 75 0.21 0.28 -21.82
C ALA A 75 -1.30 0.08 -21.99
N VAL A 76 -1.88 -1.02 -21.47
CA VAL A 76 -3.33 -1.26 -21.55
C VAL A 76 -4.08 -0.32 -20.62
N LEU A 77 -3.61 -0.15 -19.37
CA LEU A 77 -4.20 0.78 -18.40
C LEU A 77 -4.06 2.24 -18.85
N GLU A 78 -2.96 2.59 -19.48
CA GLU A 78 -2.73 3.94 -20.01
C GLU A 78 -3.65 4.24 -21.20
N ARG A 79 -3.90 3.27 -22.06
CA ARG A 79 -4.85 3.40 -23.18
C ARG A 79 -6.27 3.69 -22.70
N GLU A 80 -6.72 3.06 -21.61
CA GLU A 80 -8.05 3.31 -21.02
C GLU A 80 -8.25 4.76 -20.57
N ILE A 81 -7.17 5.48 -20.28
CA ILE A 81 -7.22 6.87 -19.82
C ILE A 81 -6.56 7.85 -20.79
N GLU A 82 -6.29 7.45 -22.03
CA GLU A 82 -5.53 8.23 -23.03
C GLU A 82 -6.10 9.65 -23.19
N HIS A 83 -7.44 9.78 -23.22
CA HIS A 83 -8.11 11.09 -23.29
C HIS A 83 -7.84 12.02 -22.12
N LEU A 84 -7.40 11.51 -20.96
CA LEU A 84 -6.99 12.30 -19.78
C LEU A 84 -5.48 12.62 -19.77
N LEU A 85 -4.71 11.97 -20.64
CA LEU A 85 -3.27 12.18 -20.78
C LEU A 85 -2.95 13.39 -21.68
N THR A 86 -3.95 13.92 -22.36
CA THR A 86 -3.83 15.16 -23.14
C THR A 86 -3.85 16.36 -22.18
N ARG A 87 -2.89 17.27 -22.36
CA ARG A 87 -2.78 18.44 -21.48
C ARG A 87 -4.05 19.31 -21.58
N PRO A 88 -4.66 19.66 -20.43
CA PRO A 88 -5.82 20.54 -20.43
C PRO A 88 -5.50 21.90 -21.01
N ILE A 89 -6.31 22.36 -21.97
CA ILE A 89 -6.17 23.66 -22.62
C ILE A 89 -6.41 24.78 -21.59
N GLY A 90 -5.68 25.89 -21.74
CA GLY A 90 -5.84 27.10 -20.95
C GLY A 90 -4.62 27.43 -20.07
N ARG A 91 -4.73 28.54 -19.33
CA ARG A 91 -3.66 29.03 -18.46
C ARG A 91 -3.31 27.98 -17.37
N PRO A 92 -2.03 27.65 -17.16
CA PRO A 92 -1.61 26.75 -16.10
C PRO A 92 -2.10 27.25 -14.73
N SER A 93 -2.77 26.38 -14.00
CA SER A 93 -3.20 26.67 -12.63
C SER A 93 -2.07 26.37 -11.65
N HIS A 94 -1.89 27.22 -10.64
CA HIS A 94 -0.97 26.96 -9.52
C HIS A 94 -1.35 25.70 -8.73
N ARG A 95 -2.65 25.33 -8.73
CA ARG A 95 -3.13 24.10 -8.10
C ARG A 95 -3.16 22.97 -9.13
N PRO A 96 -2.73 21.75 -8.76
CA PRO A 96 -2.79 20.61 -9.66
C PRO A 96 -4.24 20.33 -10.11
N LYS A 97 -4.44 20.16 -11.43
CA LYS A 97 -5.71 19.65 -11.97
C LYS A 97 -5.71 18.14 -11.80
N VAL A 98 -6.75 17.59 -11.15
CA VAL A 98 -6.84 16.16 -10.82
C VAL A 98 -8.08 15.57 -11.45
N PHE A 99 -7.91 14.53 -12.25
CA PHE A 99 -8.97 13.77 -12.88
C PHE A 99 -9.01 12.36 -12.31
N PHE A 100 -10.22 11.80 -12.25
CA PHE A 100 -10.44 10.44 -11.78
C PHE A 100 -11.30 9.70 -12.79
N GLN A 101 -10.92 8.48 -13.12
CA GLN A 101 -11.70 7.58 -13.97
C GLN A 101 -11.81 6.21 -13.32
N SER A 102 -12.91 5.53 -13.56
CA SER A 102 -13.14 4.17 -13.10
C SER A 102 -13.59 3.31 -14.26
N PHE A 103 -12.94 2.16 -14.42
CA PHE A 103 -13.23 1.20 -15.47
C PHE A 103 -13.03 -0.23 -14.99
N GLN A 104 -13.54 -1.20 -15.75
CA GLN A 104 -13.28 -2.62 -15.50
C GLN A 104 -12.03 -3.04 -16.27
N TYR A 105 -11.14 -3.72 -15.59
CA TYR A 105 -9.88 -4.20 -16.16
C TYR A 105 -9.65 -5.65 -15.79
N GLN A 106 -9.16 -6.42 -16.74
CA GLN A 106 -8.76 -7.80 -16.56
C GLN A 106 -7.34 -8.00 -17.10
N ALA A 107 -6.39 -8.27 -16.23
CA ALA A 107 -5.07 -8.70 -16.64
C ALA A 107 -5.11 -10.16 -17.13
N LYS A 108 -4.16 -10.56 -17.98
CA LYS A 108 -4.06 -11.94 -18.48
C LYS A 108 -4.01 -13.02 -17.38
N SER A 109 -3.45 -12.67 -16.22
CA SER A 109 -3.35 -13.56 -15.04
C SER A 109 -4.59 -13.57 -14.14
N TRP A 110 -5.61 -12.76 -14.44
CA TRP A 110 -6.82 -12.65 -13.63
C TRP A 110 -7.94 -13.53 -14.18
N GLN A 111 -8.64 -14.23 -13.31
CA GLN A 111 -9.78 -15.07 -13.70
C GLN A 111 -11.01 -14.24 -14.11
N HIS A 112 -11.19 -13.06 -13.50
CA HIS A 112 -12.29 -12.14 -13.79
C HIS A 112 -11.83 -10.70 -13.75
N SER A 113 -12.60 -9.83 -14.38
CA SER A 113 -12.38 -8.38 -14.39
C SER A 113 -12.58 -7.80 -12.98
N ARG A 114 -11.82 -6.74 -12.66
CA ARG A 114 -11.95 -5.98 -11.42
C ARG A 114 -12.00 -4.50 -11.71
N ARG A 115 -12.68 -3.79 -10.84
CA ARG A 115 -12.72 -2.34 -10.92
C ARG A 115 -11.34 -1.75 -10.67
N VAL A 116 -10.89 -0.92 -11.61
CA VAL A 116 -9.68 -0.11 -11.48
C VAL A 116 -10.09 1.36 -11.47
N VAL A 117 -9.48 2.11 -10.58
CA VAL A 117 -9.61 3.57 -10.49
C VAL A 117 -8.28 4.18 -10.89
N ALA A 118 -8.32 5.06 -11.89
CA ALA A 118 -7.19 5.87 -12.33
C ALA A 118 -7.27 7.26 -11.71
N LYS A 119 -6.11 7.82 -11.36
CA LYS A 119 -5.92 9.20 -10.96
C LYS A 119 -4.88 9.83 -11.86
N VAL A 120 -5.24 10.90 -12.53
CA VAL A 120 -4.34 11.67 -13.39
C VAL A 120 -4.17 13.06 -12.79
N GLN A 121 -2.93 13.49 -12.56
CA GLN A 121 -2.61 14.78 -11.95
C GLN A 121 -1.70 15.59 -12.87
N TRP A 122 -2.17 16.77 -13.23
CA TRP A 122 -1.40 17.76 -13.97
C TRP A 122 -0.88 18.83 -13.02
N HIS A 123 0.43 18.89 -12.86
CA HIS A 123 1.09 19.94 -12.08
C HIS A 123 1.56 21.07 -12.98
N ALA A 124 1.60 22.29 -12.44
CA ALA A 124 2.17 23.42 -13.13
C ALA A 124 3.67 23.16 -13.42
N GLY A 125 4.10 23.41 -14.66
CA GLY A 125 5.49 23.21 -15.08
C GLY A 125 5.89 21.77 -15.43
N GLU A 126 5.08 20.76 -15.13
CA GLU A 126 5.35 19.37 -15.57
C GLU A 126 4.83 19.14 -17.00
N LEU A 127 5.66 18.46 -17.80
CA LEU A 127 5.36 18.17 -19.21
C LEU A 127 4.36 17.00 -19.33
N PHE A 128 4.45 16.04 -18.42
CA PHE A 128 3.60 14.84 -18.39
C PHE A 128 2.79 14.76 -17.09
N PRO A 129 1.59 14.17 -17.13
CA PRO A 129 0.79 14.01 -15.93
C PRO A 129 1.34 12.88 -15.05
N ARG A 130 1.16 13.01 -13.75
CA ARG A 130 1.39 11.91 -12.81
C ARG A 130 0.17 11.00 -12.79
N VAL A 131 0.38 9.73 -13.10
CA VAL A 131 -0.68 8.72 -13.17
C VAL A 131 -0.54 7.70 -12.06
N GLY A 132 -1.68 7.31 -11.49
CA GLY A 132 -1.74 6.22 -10.51
C GLY A 132 -2.98 5.36 -10.70
N PHE A 133 -2.81 4.04 -10.64
CA PHE A 133 -3.89 3.06 -10.79
C PHE A 133 -4.09 2.31 -9.48
N MET A 134 -5.35 2.10 -9.10
CA MET A 134 -5.75 1.32 -7.92
C MET A 134 -6.80 0.30 -8.30
N VAL A 135 -6.56 -0.98 -7.98
CA VAL A 135 -7.59 -2.01 -8.05
C VAL A 135 -8.38 -2.03 -6.74
N THR A 136 -9.69 -2.19 -6.84
CA THR A 136 -10.57 -2.14 -5.68
C THR A 136 -11.88 -2.90 -5.90
N ASN A 137 -12.44 -3.43 -4.80
CA ASN A 137 -13.81 -3.93 -4.72
C ASN A 137 -14.75 -2.97 -3.96
N LEU A 138 -14.27 -1.76 -3.63
CA LEU A 138 -15.08 -0.74 -2.96
C LEU A 138 -16.11 -0.13 -3.93
N ASN A 139 -17.38 -0.15 -3.54
CA ASN A 139 -18.44 0.56 -4.26
C ASN A 139 -18.54 2.02 -3.76
N LYS A 140 -17.46 2.80 -3.94
CA LYS A 140 -17.39 4.22 -3.61
C LYS A 140 -16.99 5.03 -4.83
N HIS A 141 -17.33 6.33 -4.85
CA HIS A 141 -16.88 7.24 -5.89
C HIS A 141 -15.35 7.26 -5.99
N SER A 142 -14.81 7.35 -7.21
CA SER A 142 -13.37 7.24 -7.52
C SER A 142 -12.49 8.16 -6.67
N LYS A 143 -12.93 9.40 -6.44
CA LYS A 143 -12.25 10.37 -5.57
C LYS A 143 -12.12 9.86 -4.12
N ASN A 144 -13.14 9.19 -3.59
CA ASN A 144 -13.14 8.66 -2.23
C ASN A 144 -12.25 7.42 -2.10
N VAL A 145 -12.20 6.56 -3.12
CA VAL A 145 -11.25 5.44 -3.19
C VAL A 145 -9.81 5.97 -3.15
N MET A 146 -9.54 7.01 -3.94
CA MET A 146 -8.21 7.63 -3.98
C MET A 146 -7.84 8.37 -2.69
N LYS A 147 -8.81 8.96 -1.98
CA LYS A 147 -8.59 9.55 -0.65
C LYS A 147 -8.35 8.49 0.43
N PHE A 148 -8.95 7.32 0.29
CA PHE A 148 -8.78 6.24 1.26
C PHE A 148 -7.39 5.62 1.23
N TYR A 149 -6.74 5.54 0.07
CA TYR A 149 -5.44 4.90 -0.12
C TYR A 149 -4.28 5.54 0.68
N PRO A 150 -4.10 6.89 0.71
CA PRO A 150 -2.97 7.52 1.40
C PRO A 150 -2.91 7.26 2.91
N GLY A 151 -4.02 6.88 3.55
CA GLY A 151 -4.00 6.46 4.94
C GLY A 151 -3.08 5.27 5.26
N ARG A 152 -2.53 4.60 4.24
CA ARG A 152 -1.43 3.62 4.35
C ARG A 152 -0.13 4.28 4.81
N GLY A 153 0.15 5.49 4.34
CA GLY A 153 1.40 6.22 4.62
C GLY A 153 1.63 6.53 6.10
N THR A 154 0.57 6.58 6.91
CA THR A 154 0.69 6.79 8.36
C THR A 154 1.51 5.69 9.04
N ALA A 155 1.33 4.42 8.64
CA ALA A 155 2.12 3.32 9.17
C ALA A 155 3.61 3.42 8.77
N GLU A 156 3.88 3.88 7.54
CA GLU A 156 5.26 4.11 7.08
C GLU A 156 5.94 5.24 7.86
N GLN A 157 5.18 6.29 8.19
CA GLN A 157 5.67 7.39 9.02
C GLN A 157 6.03 6.91 10.43
N TRP A 158 5.18 6.13 11.08
CA TRP A 158 5.49 5.55 12.39
C TRP A 158 6.70 4.64 12.36
N ILE A 159 6.86 3.83 11.31
CA ILE A 159 8.05 3.00 11.10
C ILE A 159 9.30 3.88 10.96
N LYS A 160 9.20 4.98 10.20
CA LYS A 160 10.29 5.95 10.03
C LYS A 160 10.67 6.64 11.35
N GLU A 161 9.68 7.05 12.11
CA GLU A 161 9.88 7.63 13.45
C GLU A 161 10.57 6.65 14.40
N GLY A 162 10.10 5.40 14.45
CA GLY A 162 10.74 4.37 15.27
C GLY A 162 12.18 4.07 14.86
N LYS A 163 12.49 4.13 13.57
CA LYS A 163 13.87 4.03 13.07
C LYS A 163 14.75 5.19 13.54
N ASN A 164 14.23 6.39 13.53
CA ASN A 164 15.00 7.60 13.82
C ASN A 164 15.07 7.89 15.32
N ALA A 165 13.94 7.84 16.02
CA ALA A 165 13.85 8.17 17.45
C ALA A 165 14.35 7.03 18.35
N VAL A 166 13.87 5.81 18.14
CA VAL A 166 14.14 4.66 19.00
C VAL A 166 15.27 3.78 18.44
N LYS A 167 15.68 4.04 17.18
CA LYS A 167 16.74 3.30 16.48
C LYS A 167 16.52 1.78 16.46
N TRP A 168 15.28 1.33 16.41
CA TRP A 168 14.90 -0.09 16.51
C TRP A 168 15.48 -1.01 15.42
N THR A 169 16.07 -0.42 14.36
CA THR A 169 16.79 -1.17 13.32
C THR A 169 18.24 -1.52 13.72
N LYS A 170 18.75 -0.99 14.82
CA LYS A 170 20.07 -1.36 15.36
C LYS A 170 19.98 -2.68 16.12
N LEU A 171 19.86 -3.77 15.37
CA LEU A 171 19.80 -5.14 15.87
C LEU A 171 21.23 -5.69 15.89
N SER A 172 21.85 -5.75 17.06
CA SER A 172 23.26 -6.13 17.25
C SER A 172 23.45 -7.49 17.92
N CYS A 173 22.37 -8.22 18.19
CA CYS A 173 22.47 -9.56 18.75
C CYS A 173 22.88 -10.59 17.69
N ARG A 174 23.57 -11.65 18.12
CA ARG A 174 24.07 -12.71 17.23
C ARG A 174 22.95 -13.60 16.68
N THR A 175 21.92 -13.86 17.48
CA THR A 175 20.83 -14.74 17.08
C THR A 175 19.63 -13.95 16.54
N PHE A 176 18.85 -14.58 15.65
CA PHE A 176 17.62 -13.99 15.14
C PHE A 176 16.57 -13.79 16.23
N LYS A 177 16.48 -14.77 17.16
CA LYS A 177 15.51 -14.76 18.26
C LYS A 177 15.73 -13.58 19.21
N ASP A 178 16.99 -13.32 19.56
CA ASP A 178 17.34 -12.21 20.44
C ASP A 178 17.06 -10.86 19.77
N ASN A 179 17.35 -10.75 18.47
CA ASN A 179 17.01 -9.56 17.68
C ASN A 179 15.49 -9.36 17.57
N GLN A 180 14.71 -10.42 17.48
CA GLN A 180 13.25 -10.36 17.48
C GLN A 180 12.72 -9.84 18.82
N THR A 181 13.22 -10.37 19.93
CA THR A 181 12.86 -9.90 21.29
C THR A 181 13.24 -8.43 21.47
N ARG A 182 14.44 -8.05 21.05
CA ARG A 182 14.90 -6.66 21.10
C ARG A 182 14.00 -5.72 20.29
N LEU A 183 13.58 -6.13 19.09
CA LEU A 183 12.65 -5.35 18.27
C LEU A 183 11.30 -5.18 18.96
N GLN A 184 10.79 -6.21 19.63
CA GLN A 184 9.54 -6.14 20.40
C GLN A 184 9.65 -5.17 21.57
N LEU A 185 10.77 -5.17 22.30
CA LEU A 185 11.03 -4.22 23.37
C LEU A 185 11.10 -2.77 22.85
N PHE A 186 11.76 -2.54 21.73
CA PHE A 186 11.75 -1.22 21.08
C PHE A 186 10.35 -0.77 20.67
N ALA A 187 9.53 -1.67 20.12
CA ALA A 187 8.15 -1.36 19.76
C ALA A 187 7.30 -1.01 20.99
N LEU A 188 7.49 -1.75 22.10
CA LEU A 188 6.85 -1.45 23.37
C LEU A 188 7.26 -0.08 23.90
N ALA A 189 8.56 0.21 23.95
CA ALA A 189 9.08 1.50 24.39
C ALA A 189 8.54 2.67 23.55
N TYR A 190 8.46 2.48 22.22
CA TYR A 190 7.87 3.48 21.32
C TYR A 190 6.38 3.72 21.61
N ASN A 191 5.60 2.66 21.86
CA ASN A 191 4.19 2.78 22.17
C ASN A 191 3.96 3.48 23.51
N VAL A 192 4.74 3.13 24.54
CA VAL A 192 4.69 3.79 25.86
C VAL A 192 5.05 5.27 25.75
N ALA A 193 6.10 5.61 25.01
CA ALA A 193 6.49 7.01 24.79
C ALA A 193 5.39 7.81 24.05
N ASN A 194 4.73 7.20 23.05
CA ASN A 194 3.59 7.83 22.36
C ASN A 194 2.37 8.00 23.26
N PHE A 195 2.11 7.03 24.12
CA PHE A 195 1.03 7.11 25.12
C PHE A 195 1.28 8.26 26.12
N LEU A 196 2.47 8.30 26.70
CA LEU A 196 2.87 9.37 27.62
C LEU A 196 2.79 10.76 26.96
N ARG A 197 3.26 10.87 25.71
CA ARG A 197 3.17 12.14 24.96
C ARG A 197 1.73 12.60 24.77
N ARG A 198 0.80 11.69 24.49
CA ARG A 198 -0.62 12.02 24.34
C ARG A 198 -1.30 12.42 25.66
N MET A 199 -0.80 11.92 26.78
CA MET A 199 -1.30 12.28 28.11
C MET A 199 -0.72 13.58 28.64
N ALA A 200 0.55 13.84 28.33
CA ALA A 200 1.30 14.96 28.90
C ALA A 200 1.29 16.23 28.01
N LEU A 201 1.03 16.07 26.71
CA LEU A 201 1.01 17.19 25.75
C LEU A 201 -0.41 17.40 25.25
N PRO A 202 -0.92 18.65 25.31
CA PRO A 202 -2.25 19.02 24.82
C PRO A 202 -2.37 18.91 23.29
#